data_09d5bccf2a86c650f1ea747d53372da3
#
_entry.id   09d5bccf2a86c650f1ea747d53372da3
#
_cell.length_a   1.000
_cell.length_b   1.000
_cell.length_c   1.000
_cell.angle_alpha   90.00
_cell.angle_beta   90.00
_cell.angle_gamma   90.00
#
_symmetry.space_group_name_H-M   'P 1'
#
loop_
_entity.id
_entity.type
_entity.pdbx_description
1 polymer ?
#
loop_
_entity_poly.entity_id
_entity_poly.type
_entity_poly.pdbx_seq_one_letter_code
_entity_poly.pdbx_strand_id
1 'polypeptide(L)'
;MRAVRRMAYLSIMTSLATIVLKFGAYFLTDSVSLWSDALESLVNLAAGLVALGALVVAEQPADDRHTYGHDKAEYFSSGVEGALILVAAVSIIWSAVHRLVDPQPLVRLGPGIVVAFLAGTANFVTARIMLKVARQH
;
A
#
# COMPACT_ATOMS: atom_id res chain seq x y z
N MET A 1 3.75 22.47 5.11
CA MET A 1 4.79 21.61 4.53
C MET A 1 5.34 20.57 5.51
N ARG A 2 5.76 20.98 6.71
CA ARG A 2 6.27 20.04 7.72
C ARG A 2 5.21 19.01 8.13
N ALA A 3 3.94 19.43 8.29
CA ALA A 3 2.86 18.51 8.65
C ALA A 3 2.61 17.46 7.55
N VAL A 4 2.63 17.87 6.29
CA VAL A 4 2.45 16.97 5.16
C VAL A 4 3.57 15.94 5.09
N ARG A 5 4.81 16.40 5.28
CA ARG A 5 5.98 15.50 5.27
C ARG A 5 5.92 14.49 6.41
N ARG A 6 5.54 14.95 7.62
CA ARG A 6 5.38 14.05 8.77
C ARG A 6 4.30 13.00 8.51
N MET A 7 3.19 13.40 7.89
CA MET A 7 2.11 12.46 7.57
C MET A 7 2.55 11.44 6.52
N ALA A 8 3.36 11.86 5.53
CA ALA A 8 3.91 10.94 4.55
C ALA A 8 4.81 9.89 5.20
N TYR A 9 5.68 10.29 6.11
CA TYR A 9 6.54 9.36 6.85
C TYR A 9 5.72 8.43 7.74
N LEU A 10 4.72 8.96 8.45
CA LEU A 10 3.84 8.15 9.29
C LEU A 10 3.12 7.10 8.44
N SER A 11 2.60 7.48 7.29
CA SER A 11 1.91 6.58 6.37
C SER A 11 2.83 5.45 5.90
N ILE A 12 4.06 5.80 5.50
CA ILE A 12 5.04 4.83 5.04
C ILE A 12 5.42 3.86 6.16
N MET A 13 5.71 4.38 7.35
CA MET A 13 6.07 3.54 8.49
C MET A 13 4.94 2.61 8.90
N THR A 14 3.71 3.10 8.94
CA THR A 14 2.53 2.28 9.24
C THR A 14 2.35 1.21 8.17
N SER A 15 2.51 1.56 6.89
CA SER A 15 2.40 0.61 5.78
C SER A 15 3.44 -0.51 5.91
N LEU A 16 4.69 -0.17 6.24
CA LEU A 16 5.73 -1.18 6.44
C LEU A 16 5.38 -2.12 7.59
N ALA A 17 4.94 -1.56 8.71
CA ALA A 17 4.55 -2.36 9.88
C ALA A 17 3.37 -3.27 9.57
N THR A 18 2.32 -2.75 8.92
CA THR A 18 1.13 -3.53 8.60
C THR A 18 1.40 -4.59 7.54
N ILE A 19 2.28 -4.33 6.58
CA ILE A 19 2.69 -5.32 5.57
C ILE A 19 3.38 -6.50 6.25
N VAL A 20 4.30 -6.24 7.17
CA VAL A 20 4.98 -7.31 7.91
C VAL A 20 3.95 -8.14 8.69
N LEU A 21 3.01 -7.48 9.38
CA LEU A 21 1.96 -8.17 10.13
C LEU A 21 1.05 -8.99 9.21
N LYS A 22 0.66 -8.45 8.07
CA LYS A 22 -0.24 -9.12 7.12
C LYS A 22 0.42 -10.35 6.48
N PHE A 23 1.69 -10.24 6.06
CA PHE A 23 2.42 -11.39 5.56
C PHE A 23 2.64 -12.43 6.66
N GLY A 24 2.88 -11.99 7.90
CA GLY A 24 2.96 -12.88 9.05
C GLY A 24 1.67 -13.65 9.25
N ALA A 25 0.51 -12.97 9.16
CA ALA A 25 -0.79 -13.62 9.26
C ALA A 25 -1.00 -14.64 8.14
N TYR A 26 -0.60 -14.30 6.92
CA TYR A 26 -0.68 -15.24 5.79
C TYR A 26 0.19 -16.48 6.05
N PHE A 27 1.45 -16.30 6.46
CA PHE A 27 2.36 -17.44 6.71
C PHE A 27 1.87 -18.31 7.85
N LEU A 28 1.15 -17.74 8.81
CA LEU A 28 0.57 -18.51 9.92
C LEU A 28 -0.63 -19.34 9.47
N THR A 29 -1.47 -18.83 8.57
CA THR A 29 -2.77 -19.41 8.24
C THR A 29 -2.84 -20.07 6.88
N ASP A 30 -1.93 -19.72 5.97
CA ASP A 30 -1.96 -20.13 4.57
C ASP A 30 -3.27 -19.71 3.86
N SER A 31 -3.86 -18.58 4.28
CA SER A 31 -5.11 -18.05 3.73
C SER A 31 -4.86 -17.19 2.50
N VAL A 32 -5.53 -17.51 1.38
CA VAL A 32 -5.46 -16.70 0.16
C VAL A 32 -6.02 -15.29 0.42
N SER A 33 -7.07 -15.18 1.23
CA SER A 33 -7.62 -13.88 1.62
C SER A 33 -6.58 -12.99 2.30
N LEU A 34 -5.84 -13.56 3.25
CA LEU A 34 -4.80 -12.81 3.96
C LEU A 34 -3.63 -12.48 3.04
N TRP A 35 -3.29 -13.40 2.13
CA TRP A 35 -2.27 -13.14 1.11
C TRP A 35 -2.69 -11.97 0.19
N SER A 36 -3.96 -11.96 -0.24
CA SER A 36 -4.49 -10.89 -1.07
C SER A 36 -4.41 -9.53 -0.37
N ASP A 37 -4.80 -9.51 0.91
CA ASP A 37 -4.74 -8.30 1.73
C ASP A 37 -3.30 -7.80 1.87
N ALA A 38 -2.37 -8.71 2.11
CA ALA A 38 -0.94 -8.38 2.23
C ALA A 38 -0.40 -7.82 0.90
N LEU A 39 -0.73 -8.46 -0.22
CA LEU A 39 -0.28 -8.02 -1.54
C LEU A 39 -0.87 -6.65 -1.89
N GLU A 40 -2.14 -6.41 -1.60
CA GLU A 40 -2.78 -5.12 -1.81
C GLU A 40 -2.07 -4.02 -1.02
N SER A 41 -1.72 -4.30 0.23
CA SER A 41 -0.97 -3.34 1.07
C SER A 41 0.41 -3.06 0.50
N LEU A 42 1.09 -4.08 -0.03
CA LEU A 42 2.39 -3.91 -0.66
C LEU A 42 2.29 -3.02 -1.90
N VAL A 43 1.27 -3.23 -2.73
CA VAL A 43 1.02 -2.41 -3.92
C VAL A 43 0.72 -0.96 -3.50
N ASN A 44 -0.08 -0.78 -2.45
CA ASN A 44 -0.40 0.56 -1.94
C ASN A 44 0.87 1.29 -1.46
N LEU A 45 1.77 0.58 -0.80
CA LEU A 45 3.06 1.18 -0.38
C LEU A 45 3.89 1.57 -1.60
N ALA A 46 4.02 0.68 -2.58
CA ALA A 46 4.78 0.96 -3.79
C ALA A 46 4.19 2.16 -4.54
N ALA A 47 2.86 2.19 -4.68
CA ALA A 47 2.16 3.30 -5.32
C ALA A 47 2.38 4.61 -4.56
N GLY A 48 2.32 4.55 -3.23
CA GLY A 48 2.57 5.72 -2.39
C GLY A 48 3.99 6.27 -2.54
N LEU A 49 4.98 5.38 -2.61
CA LEU A 49 6.37 5.79 -2.83
C LEU A 49 6.56 6.42 -4.21
N VAL A 50 5.94 5.85 -5.24
CA VAL A 50 5.99 6.41 -6.60
C VAL A 50 5.30 7.79 -6.62
N ALA A 51 4.15 7.91 -5.97
CA ALA A 51 3.41 9.18 -5.90
C ALA A 51 4.22 10.25 -5.18
N LEU A 52 4.88 9.89 -4.07
CA LEU A 52 5.73 10.84 -3.33
C LEU A 52 6.91 11.28 -4.18
N GLY A 53 7.56 10.35 -4.87
CA GLY A 53 8.66 10.68 -5.78
C GLY A 53 8.20 11.60 -6.91
N ALA A 54 7.04 11.31 -7.49
CA ALA A 54 6.47 12.13 -8.56
C ALA A 54 6.14 13.55 -8.07
N LEU A 55 5.61 13.65 -6.85
CA LEU A 55 5.29 14.96 -6.26
C LEU A 55 6.55 15.81 -6.05
N VAL A 56 7.62 15.17 -5.54
CA VAL A 56 8.91 15.86 -5.37
C VAL A 56 9.44 16.36 -6.71
N VAL A 57 9.35 15.54 -7.76
CA VAL A 57 9.77 15.93 -9.11
C VAL A 57 8.89 17.05 -9.66
N ALA A 58 7.57 16.95 -9.47
CA ALA A 58 6.62 17.93 -9.98
C ALA A 58 6.80 19.32 -9.35
N GLU A 59 7.28 19.37 -8.11
CA GLU A 59 7.55 20.62 -7.41
C GLU A 59 8.82 21.33 -7.88
N GLN A 60 9.68 20.65 -8.65
CA GLN A 60 10.90 21.24 -9.15
C GLN A 60 10.60 22.30 -10.22
N PRO A 61 11.32 23.43 -10.22
CA PRO A 61 11.12 24.46 -11.24
C PRO A 61 11.57 23.97 -12.61
N ALA A 62 11.06 24.61 -13.66
CA ALA A 62 11.46 24.32 -15.02
C ALA A 62 12.98 24.51 -15.18
N ASP A 63 13.61 23.64 -15.97
CA ASP A 63 15.03 23.71 -16.28
C ASP A 63 15.25 23.52 -17.79
N ASP A 64 16.51 23.42 -18.20
CA ASP A 64 16.87 23.30 -19.63
C ASP A 64 16.30 22.04 -20.29
N ARG A 65 16.13 20.96 -19.52
CA ARG A 65 15.55 19.69 -20.00
C ARG A 65 14.03 19.68 -19.90
N HIS A 66 13.48 20.47 -18.97
CA HIS A 66 12.04 20.47 -18.65
C HIS A 66 11.55 21.93 -18.64
N THR A 67 11.45 22.51 -19.83
CA THR A 67 11.12 23.93 -20.01
C THR A 67 9.74 24.30 -19.48
N TYR A 68 8.81 23.33 -19.41
CA TYR A 68 7.46 23.53 -18.90
C TYR A 68 7.28 23.04 -17.47
N GLY A 69 8.39 22.64 -16.79
CA GLY A 69 8.34 22.10 -15.43
C GLY A 69 8.22 20.57 -15.43
N HIS A 70 7.90 20.02 -14.25
CA HIS A 70 7.92 18.58 -14.01
C HIS A 70 6.54 18.01 -13.66
N ASP A 71 5.46 18.73 -13.97
CA ASP A 71 4.09 18.33 -13.59
C ASP A 71 3.66 17.01 -14.21
N LYS A 72 4.21 16.63 -15.35
CA LYS A 72 3.90 15.36 -16.01
C LYS A 72 4.34 14.14 -15.22
N ALA A 73 5.21 14.33 -14.22
CA ALA A 73 5.61 13.23 -13.33
C ALA A 73 4.40 12.64 -12.60
N GLU A 74 3.38 13.45 -12.27
CA GLU A 74 2.16 12.95 -11.63
C GLU A 74 1.37 12.03 -12.56
N TYR A 75 1.31 12.33 -13.87
CA TYR A 75 0.65 11.46 -14.85
C TYR A 75 1.38 10.14 -15.00
N PHE A 76 2.70 10.18 -15.02
CA PHE A 76 3.52 8.97 -15.09
C PHE A 76 3.29 8.11 -13.84
N SER A 77 3.23 8.74 -12.66
CA SER A 77 2.93 8.05 -11.39
C SER A 77 1.60 7.33 -11.45
N SER A 78 0.55 7.99 -11.96
CA SER A 78 -0.78 7.38 -12.12
C SER A 78 -0.74 6.17 -13.02
N GLY A 79 0.02 6.22 -14.11
CA GLY A 79 0.20 5.09 -15.00
C GLY A 79 0.87 3.90 -14.31
N VAL A 80 1.94 4.16 -13.54
CA VAL A 80 2.63 3.12 -12.77
C VAL A 80 1.71 2.53 -11.72
N GLU A 81 0.96 3.35 -11.00
CA GLU A 81 0.00 2.89 -10.00
C GLU A 81 -1.04 1.96 -10.62
N GLY A 82 -1.60 2.35 -11.77
CA GLY A 82 -2.57 1.53 -12.49
C GLY A 82 -1.99 0.19 -12.92
N ALA A 83 -0.76 0.18 -13.42
CA ALA A 83 -0.07 -1.04 -13.79
C ALA A 83 0.15 -1.96 -12.59
N LEU A 84 0.56 -1.42 -11.45
CA LEU A 84 0.76 -2.19 -10.21
C LEU A 84 -0.54 -2.80 -9.72
N ILE A 85 -1.64 -2.04 -9.76
CA ILE A 85 -2.97 -2.52 -9.40
C ILE A 85 -3.39 -3.68 -10.30
N LEU A 86 -3.15 -3.54 -11.60
CA LEU A 86 -3.51 -4.59 -12.55
C LEU A 86 -2.71 -5.88 -12.31
N VAL A 87 -1.40 -5.76 -12.08
CA VAL A 87 -0.55 -6.91 -11.78
C VAL A 87 -1.02 -7.60 -10.49
N ALA A 88 -1.33 -6.82 -9.47
CA ALA A 88 -1.83 -7.37 -8.19
C ALA A 88 -3.17 -8.08 -8.41
N ALA A 89 -4.09 -7.49 -9.16
CA ALA A 89 -5.40 -8.09 -9.42
C ALA A 89 -5.27 -9.43 -10.13
N VAL A 90 -4.43 -9.50 -11.17
CA VAL A 90 -4.18 -10.75 -11.91
C VAL A 90 -3.57 -11.80 -10.98
N SER A 91 -2.60 -11.42 -10.16
CA SER A 91 -1.94 -12.34 -9.22
C SER A 91 -2.92 -12.90 -8.19
N ILE A 92 -3.81 -12.04 -7.67
CA ILE A 92 -4.83 -12.44 -6.69
C ILE A 92 -5.82 -13.40 -7.32
N ILE A 93 -6.31 -13.10 -8.52
CA ILE A 93 -7.25 -13.98 -9.26
C ILE A 93 -6.60 -15.33 -9.52
N TRP A 94 -5.35 -15.34 -9.98
CA TRP A 94 -4.60 -16.58 -10.22
C TRP A 94 -4.54 -17.43 -8.95
N SER A 95 -4.14 -16.83 -7.83
CA SER A 95 -4.03 -17.55 -6.56
C SER A 95 -5.37 -18.06 -6.06
N ALA A 96 -6.43 -17.26 -6.21
CA ALA A 96 -7.78 -17.65 -5.80
C ALA A 96 -8.29 -18.84 -6.62
N VAL A 97 -8.09 -18.81 -7.95
CA VAL A 97 -8.49 -19.90 -8.83
C VAL A 97 -7.73 -21.18 -8.47
N HIS A 98 -6.41 -21.08 -8.25
CA HIS A 98 -5.60 -22.24 -7.83
C HIS A 98 -6.12 -22.82 -6.52
N ARG A 99 -6.51 -21.97 -5.57
CA ARG A 99 -7.00 -22.45 -4.27
C ARG A 99 -8.37 -23.10 -4.40
N LEU A 100 -9.21 -22.66 -5.34
CA LEU A 100 -10.50 -23.30 -5.63
C LEU A 100 -10.32 -24.68 -6.25
N VAL A 101 -9.35 -24.83 -7.15
CA VAL A 101 -9.07 -26.09 -7.84
C VAL A 101 -8.38 -27.08 -6.91
N ASP A 102 -7.46 -26.61 -6.07
CA ASP A 102 -6.70 -27.44 -5.13
C ASP A 102 -6.79 -26.80 -3.73
N PRO A 103 -7.93 -27.01 -3.03
CA PRO A 103 -8.13 -26.40 -1.71
C PRO A 103 -7.09 -26.89 -0.70
N GLN A 104 -6.55 -25.95 0.06
CA GLN A 104 -5.62 -26.24 1.14
C GLN A 104 -6.27 -25.88 2.48
N PRO A 105 -6.05 -26.66 3.54
CA PRO A 105 -6.63 -26.34 4.83
C PRO A 105 -5.99 -25.07 5.42
N LEU A 106 -6.82 -24.26 6.07
CA LEU A 106 -6.36 -23.12 6.84
C LEU A 106 -5.81 -23.63 8.17
N VAL A 107 -4.64 -23.11 8.56
CA VAL A 107 -4.00 -23.48 9.81
C VAL A 107 -3.81 -22.24 10.68
N ARG A 108 -3.71 -22.44 11.99
CA ARG A 108 -3.45 -21.36 12.97
C ARG A 108 -4.33 -20.13 12.75
N LEU A 109 -5.62 -20.39 12.49
CA LEU A 109 -6.56 -19.33 12.12
C LEU A 109 -6.70 -18.28 13.23
N GLY A 110 -6.76 -18.71 14.50
CA GLY A 110 -6.87 -17.79 15.64
C GLY A 110 -5.74 -16.76 15.72
N PRO A 111 -4.46 -17.20 15.80
CA PRO A 111 -3.33 -16.28 15.80
C PRO A 111 -3.29 -15.41 14.54
N GLY A 112 -3.61 -15.96 13.37
CA GLY A 112 -3.65 -15.21 12.12
C GLY A 112 -4.69 -14.09 12.15
N ILE A 113 -5.88 -14.35 12.67
CA ILE A 113 -6.94 -13.35 12.81
C ILE A 113 -6.50 -12.24 13.76
N VAL A 114 -5.86 -12.59 14.88
CA VAL A 114 -5.35 -11.59 15.83
C VAL A 114 -4.34 -10.66 15.15
N VAL A 115 -3.37 -11.23 14.42
CA VAL A 115 -2.36 -10.43 13.72
C VAL A 115 -3.02 -9.54 12.66
N ALA A 116 -3.97 -10.07 11.89
CA ALA A 116 -4.70 -9.29 10.88
C ALA A 116 -5.50 -8.15 11.52
N PHE A 117 -6.12 -8.41 12.67
CA PHE A 117 -6.87 -7.41 13.41
C PHE A 117 -5.95 -6.28 13.90
N LEU A 118 -4.76 -6.63 14.40
CA LEU A 118 -3.77 -5.64 14.81
C LEU A 118 -3.34 -4.76 13.64
N ALA A 119 -3.10 -5.36 12.48
CA ALA A 119 -2.73 -4.62 11.26
C ALA A 119 -3.85 -3.65 10.85
N GLY A 120 -5.11 -4.13 10.85
CA GLY A 120 -6.27 -3.29 10.53
C GLY A 120 -6.45 -2.14 11.51
N THR A 121 -6.24 -2.40 12.80
CA THR A 121 -6.32 -1.37 13.84
C THR A 121 -5.23 -0.30 13.63
N ALA A 122 -4.00 -0.71 13.33
CA ALA A 122 -2.91 0.23 13.06
C ALA A 122 -3.23 1.11 11.86
N ASN A 123 -3.76 0.53 10.77
CA ASN A 123 -4.17 1.30 9.60
C ASN A 123 -5.30 2.27 9.93
N PHE A 124 -6.29 1.83 10.69
CA PHE A 124 -7.44 2.66 11.08
C PHE A 124 -6.97 3.86 11.91
N VAL A 125 -6.13 3.62 12.91
CA VAL A 125 -5.61 4.69 13.78
C VAL A 125 -4.80 5.68 12.96
N THR A 126 -3.93 5.21 12.08
CA THR A 126 -3.13 6.08 11.21
C THR A 126 -4.02 6.92 10.31
N ALA A 127 -5.04 6.30 9.70
CA ALA A 127 -5.98 7.01 8.83
C ALA A 127 -6.74 8.11 9.60
N ARG A 128 -7.13 7.83 10.83
CA ARG A 128 -7.82 8.82 11.68
C ARG A 128 -6.90 9.98 12.02
N ILE A 129 -5.65 9.71 12.35
CA ILE A 129 -4.66 10.75 12.64
C ILE A 129 -4.43 11.62 11.40
N MET A 130 -4.23 10.98 10.24
CA MET A 130 -4.01 11.71 9.00
C MET A 130 -5.21 12.59 8.62
N LEU A 131 -6.43 12.06 8.80
CA LEU A 131 -7.64 12.80 8.52
C LEU A 131 -7.77 14.02 9.44
N LYS A 132 -7.47 13.85 10.72
CA LYS A 132 -7.50 14.94 11.69
C LYS A 132 -6.52 16.05 11.30
N VAL A 133 -5.28 15.69 10.94
CA VAL A 133 -4.26 16.67 10.50
C VAL A 133 -4.72 17.33 9.21
N ALA A 134 -5.27 16.59 8.26
CA ALA A 134 -5.76 17.15 6.99
C ALA A 134 -6.85 18.20 7.22
N ARG A 135 -7.72 17.99 8.20
CA ARG A 135 -8.79 18.95 8.52
C ARG A 135 -8.26 20.23 9.15
N GLN A 136 -7.10 20.16 9.80
CA GLN A 136 -6.45 21.33 10.44
C GLN A 136 -5.64 22.15 9.44
N HIS A 137 -5.31 21.60 8.31
CA HIS A 137 -4.53 22.20 7.24
C HIS A 137 -5.25 22.08 5.91
#